data_b53a074c082855abdfbf19d58cb30180
#
_entry.id   b53a074c082855abdfbf19d58cb30180
#
_cell.length_a   1.000
_cell.length_b   1.000
_cell.length_c   1.000
_cell.angle_alpha   90.00
_cell.angle_beta   90.00
_cell.angle_gamma   90.00
#
_symmetry.space_group_name_H-M   'P 1'
#
loop_
_entity.id
_entity.type
_entity.pdbx_description
1 polymer ?
#
loop_
_entity_poly.entity_id
_entity_poly.type
_entity_poly.pdbx_seq_one_letter_code
_entity_poly.pdbx_strand_id
1 'polypeptide(L)'
;MPELPEMETYKTLLSSLIIGKKITDVEIQREKSINVPVDRFTMQVANQSIKTITRRAKHLVFQLQDGSCLLLHLMLGGWMFFGKEEDKPDRTIQVKLSFGDQHLFFIGLRLGYLHLLSPEMVDEEFGKLGPEPIDPQFTIVAFQQLMQNRKGAIKTTLINQEVLAGIGNGYSDEILWHAEILPDKKINDLDNQQVTRLYNSMQFILQRGLKQGGYMENPLYKGDGKTGGYQFYVHAREGEECPRCRAPIVIEEISSRKTYFCQSCQH
;
A
#
# COMPACT_ATOMS: atom_id res chain seq x y z
N MET A 1 -5.37 -1.25 5.70
CA MET A 1 -4.72 -1.99 4.56
C MET A 1 -3.53 -1.17 4.14
N PRO A 2 -2.33 -1.75 4.05
CA PRO A 2 -1.17 -0.99 3.57
C PRO A 2 -1.44 -0.40 2.19
N GLU A 3 -1.08 0.86 2.01
CA GLU A 3 -1.19 1.59 0.76
C GLU A 3 0.23 1.87 0.21
N LEU A 4 0.37 2.73 -0.77
CA LEU A 4 1.64 3.01 -1.43
C LEU A 4 2.77 3.39 -0.44
N PRO A 5 2.56 4.34 0.52
CA PRO A 5 3.65 4.73 1.42
C PRO A 5 4.13 3.60 2.34
N GLU A 6 3.23 2.79 2.88
CA GLU A 6 3.58 1.63 3.72
C GLU A 6 4.38 0.61 2.92
N MET A 7 3.92 0.29 1.71
CA MET A 7 4.60 -0.71 0.86
C MET A 7 5.98 -0.22 0.41
N GLU A 8 6.16 1.07 0.15
CA GLU A 8 7.48 1.64 -0.17
C GLU A 8 8.42 1.61 1.03
N THR A 9 7.90 1.87 2.23
CA THR A 9 8.64 1.73 3.50
C THR A 9 9.11 0.29 3.71
N TYR A 10 8.20 -0.67 3.57
CA TYR A 10 8.54 -2.09 3.66
C TYR A 10 9.57 -2.51 2.61
N LYS A 11 9.43 -2.08 1.35
CA LYS A 11 10.42 -2.35 0.29
C LYS A 11 11.80 -1.85 0.70
N THR A 12 11.88 -0.61 1.17
CA THR A 12 13.15 0.03 1.54
C THR A 12 13.83 -0.69 2.71
N LEU A 13 13.07 -1.01 3.75
CA LEU A 13 13.59 -1.71 4.93
C LEU A 13 14.01 -3.14 4.59
N LEU A 14 13.15 -3.90 3.90
CA LEU A 14 13.45 -5.28 3.52
C LEU A 14 14.65 -5.36 2.58
N SER A 15 14.81 -4.41 1.67
CA SER A 15 15.96 -4.38 0.75
C SER A 15 17.29 -4.38 1.50
N SER A 16 17.39 -3.66 2.61
CA SER A 16 18.59 -3.65 3.44
C SER A 16 18.77 -4.90 4.31
N LEU A 17 17.69 -5.65 4.55
CA LEU A 17 17.69 -6.77 5.48
C LEU A 17 17.90 -8.12 4.78
N ILE A 18 17.31 -8.33 3.59
CA ILE A 18 17.23 -9.67 2.98
C ILE A 18 17.73 -9.78 1.54
N ILE A 19 18.05 -8.68 0.83
CA ILE A 19 18.67 -8.81 -0.50
C ILE A 19 20.02 -9.54 -0.39
N GLY A 20 20.25 -10.50 -1.29
CA GLY A 20 21.41 -11.38 -1.30
C GLY A 20 21.35 -12.54 -0.32
N LYS A 21 20.40 -12.54 0.64
CA LYS A 21 20.25 -13.65 1.59
C LYS A 21 19.56 -14.85 0.93
N LYS A 22 20.03 -16.05 1.26
CA LYS A 22 19.46 -17.31 0.83
C LYS A 22 18.29 -17.69 1.73
N ILE A 23 17.17 -18.08 1.13
CA ILE A 23 16.00 -18.66 1.83
C ILE A 23 16.38 -20.10 2.19
N THR A 24 16.58 -20.38 3.47
CA THR A 24 17.02 -21.69 3.97
C THR A 24 15.85 -22.64 4.20
N ASP A 25 14.65 -22.10 4.47
CA ASP A 25 13.45 -22.89 4.70
C ASP A 25 12.19 -22.09 4.41
N VAL A 26 11.09 -22.78 4.11
CA VAL A 26 9.77 -22.22 3.78
C VAL A 26 8.68 -23.00 4.53
N GLU A 27 7.92 -22.32 5.38
CA GLU A 27 6.78 -22.90 6.07
C GLU A 27 5.47 -22.24 5.61
N ILE A 28 4.50 -23.03 5.22
CA ILE A 28 3.17 -22.60 4.77
C ILE A 28 2.14 -23.12 5.77
N GLN A 29 1.56 -22.24 6.59
CA GLN A 29 0.48 -22.60 7.51
C GLN A 29 -0.92 -22.39 6.91
N ARG A 30 -1.01 -21.66 5.79
CA ARG A 30 -2.27 -21.42 5.08
C ARG A 30 -2.08 -21.50 3.57
N GLU A 31 -2.48 -22.63 2.99
CA GLU A 31 -2.35 -22.88 1.54
C GLU A 31 -3.06 -21.86 0.67
N LYS A 32 -4.21 -21.30 1.12
CA LYS A 32 -4.93 -20.25 0.38
C LYS A 32 -4.17 -18.92 0.26
N SER A 33 -3.03 -18.78 0.94
CA SER A 33 -2.16 -17.60 0.81
C SER A 33 -1.16 -17.71 -0.32
N ILE A 34 -1.03 -18.88 -0.94
CA ILE A 34 -0.16 -19.14 -2.10
C ILE A 34 -1.00 -19.62 -3.29
N ASN A 35 -0.41 -19.62 -4.49
CA ASN A 35 -1.11 -19.94 -5.75
C ASN A 35 -0.74 -21.30 -6.38
N VAL A 36 0.17 -22.03 -5.76
CA VAL A 36 0.60 -23.36 -6.21
C VAL A 36 0.61 -24.33 -5.03
N PRO A 37 0.61 -25.67 -5.22
CA PRO A 37 0.71 -26.62 -4.12
C PRO A 37 1.91 -26.36 -3.22
N VAL A 38 1.78 -26.64 -1.92
CA VAL A 38 2.80 -26.36 -0.89
C VAL A 38 4.15 -26.94 -1.27
N ASP A 39 4.20 -28.22 -1.68
CA ASP A 39 5.44 -28.90 -2.06
C ASP A 39 6.14 -28.20 -3.22
N ARG A 40 5.36 -27.78 -4.22
CA ARG A 40 5.88 -27.03 -5.37
C ARG A 40 6.42 -25.67 -4.96
N PHE A 41 5.66 -24.92 -4.14
CA PHE A 41 6.07 -23.62 -3.64
C PHE A 41 7.39 -23.75 -2.86
N THR A 42 7.44 -24.68 -1.90
CA THR A 42 8.62 -24.92 -1.07
C THR A 42 9.82 -25.34 -1.91
N MET A 43 9.66 -26.26 -2.83
CA MET A 43 10.75 -26.74 -3.71
C MET A 43 11.33 -25.62 -4.59
N GLN A 44 10.50 -24.72 -5.11
CA GLN A 44 10.93 -23.65 -6.00
C GLN A 44 11.50 -22.43 -5.24
N VAL A 45 11.05 -22.17 -4.00
CA VAL A 45 11.46 -21.00 -3.22
C VAL A 45 12.63 -21.31 -2.27
N ALA A 46 12.64 -22.49 -1.66
CA ALA A 46 13.74 -22.89 -0.78
C ALA A 46 15.06 -22.95 -1.57
N ASN A 47 16.13 -22.54 -0.89
CA ASN A 47 17.49 -22.44 -1.45
C ASN A 47 17.70 -21.33 -2.49
N GLN A 48 16.68 -20.57 -2.88
CA GLN A 48 16.84 -19.37 -3.70
C GLN A 48 17.35 -18.19 -2.85
N SER A 49 18.00 -17.24 -3.49
CA SER A 49 18.36 -15.96 -2.86
C SER A 49 17.46 -14.84 -3.38
N ILE A 50 17.14 -13.87 -2.53
CA ILE A 50 16.43 -12.66 -2.94
C ILE A 50 17.40 -11.77 -3.74
N LYS A 51 17.14 -11.58 -5.04
CA LYS A 51 17.96 -10.76 -5.93
C LYS A 51 17.63 -9.28 -5.83
N THR A 52 16.34 -8.95 -5.90
CA THR A 52 15.82 -7.58 -5.80
C THR A 52 14.46 -7.57 -5.12
N ILE A 53 14.09 -6.42 -4.57
CA ILE A 53 12.73 -6.15 -4.07
C ILE A 53 12.25 -4.88 -4.73
N THR A 54 11.15 -4.97 -5.47
CA THR A 54 10.50 -3.82 -6.11
C THR A 54 9.08 -3.65 -5.59
N ARG A 55 8.52 -2.47 -5.80
CA ARG A 55 7.12 -2.17 -5.46
C ARG A 55 6.39 -1.67 -6.71
N ARG A 56 5.16 -2.13 -6.86
CA ARG A 56 4.20 -1.55 -7.80
C ARG A 56 2.85 -1.43 -7.10
N ALA A 57 2.28 -0.23 -7.06
CA ALA A 57 1.05 0.07 -6.34
C ALA A 57 1.13 -0.38 -4.86
N LYS A 58 0.27 -1.32 -4.46
CA LYS A 58 0.21 -1.90 -3.10
C LYS A 58 0.84 -3.29 -3.03
N HIS A 59 1.70 -3.64 -3.99
CA HIS A 59 2.37 -4.93 -4.07
C HIS A 59 3.87 -4.80 -3.86
N LEU A 60 4.48 -5.85 -3.29
CA LEU A 60 5.93 -6.07 -3.36
C LEU A 60 6.20 -7.26 -4.29
N VAL A 61 7.28 -7.15 -5.04
CA VAL A 61 7.82 -8.23 -5.87
C VAL A 61 9.21 -8.58 -5.36
N PHE A 62 9.39 -9.79 -4.86
CA PHE A 62 10.69 -10.33 -4.50
C PHE A 62 11.17 -11.17 -5.67
N GLN A 63 12.12 -10.67 -6.46
CA GLN A 63 12.72 -11.43 -7.52
C GLN A 63 13.76 -12.41 -6.94
N LEU A 64 13.63 -13.67 -7.28
CA LEU A 64 14.54 -14.72 -6.86
C LEU A 64 15.71 -14.87 -7.85
N GLN A 65 16.75 -15.59 -7.43
CA GLN A 65 17.97 -15.74 -8.22
C GLN A 65 17.74 -16.48 -9.54
N ASP A 66 16.80 -17.41 -9.58
CA ASP A 66 16.42 -18.17 -10.80
C ASP A 66 15.54 -17.34 -11.77
N GLY A 67 15.17 -16.10 -11.40
CA GLY A 67 14.33 -15.20 -12.18
C GLY A 67 12.85 -15.26 -11.82
N SER A 68 12.40 -16.27 -11.08
CA SER A 68 11.01 -16.30 -10.58
C SER A 68 10.75 -15.17 -9.56
N CYS A 69 9.49 -14.88 -9.32
CA CYS A 69 9.05 -13.76 -8.49
C CYS A 69 8.07 -14.21 -7.41
N LEU A 70 8.23 -13.72 -6.20
CA LEU A 70 7.18 -13.77 -5.18
C LEU A 70 6.43 -12.44 -5.19
N LEU A 71 5.17 -12.46 -5.61
CA LEU A 71 4.27 -11.30 -5.60
C LEU A 71 3.47 -11.29 -4.31
N LEU A 72 3.69 -10.26 -3.48
CA LEU A 72 2.98 -10.04 -2.22
C LEU A 72 1.93 -8.95 -2.36
N HIS A 73 0.71 -9.25 -1.90
CA HIS A 73 -0.30 -8.24 -1.59
C HIS A 73 -0.84 -8.48 -0.17
N LEU A 74 -0.68 -7.51 0.71
CA LEU A 74 -1.04 -7.66 2.13
C LEU A 74 -2.54 -7.57 2.40
N MET A 75 -3.30 -6.85 1.58
CA MET A 75 -4.73 -6.61 1.74
C MET A 75 -5.08 -6.05 3.14
N LEU A 76 -6.32 -6.23 3.58
CA LEU A 76 -6.78 -5.78 4.90
C LEU A 76 -6.26 -6.71 6.01
N GLY A 77 -5.57 -6.14 6.97
CA GLY A 77 -5.05 -6.85 8.16
C GLY A 77 -3.73 -7.57 7.96
N GLY A 78 -3.21 -7.61 6.71
CA GLY A 78 -1.89 -8.22 6.45
C GLY A 78 -0.74 -7.28 6.79
N TRP A 79 0.33 -7.84 7.32
CA TRP A 79 1.59 -7.18 7.60
C TRP A 79 2.75 -8.18 7.62
N MET A 80 3.98 -7.70 7.79
CA MET A 80 5.18 -8.54 7.85
C MET A 80 5.97 -8.22 9.10
N PHE A 81 6.67 -9.22 9.63
CA PHE A 81 7.67 -9.03 10.68
C PHE A 81 8.94 -9.79 10.31
N PHE A 82 10.09 -9.16 10.48
CA PHE A 82 11.41 -9.75 10.26
C PHE A 82 12.16 -9.81 11.59
N GLY A 83 12.60 -10.99 12.00
CA GLY A 83 13.29 -11.19 13.25
C GLY A 83 13.58 -12.65 13.56
N LYS A 84 14.03 -12.93 14.77
CA LYS A 84 14.21 -14.30 15.26
C LYS A 84 12.88 -14.91 15.69
N GLU A 85 12.86 -16.21 15.90
CA GLU A 85 11.65 -16.94 16.33
C GLU A 85 11.13 -16.43 17.71
N GLU A 86 12.04 -16.06 18.63
CA GLU A 86 11.68 -15.52 19.93
C GLU A 86 11.10 -14.10 19.90
N ASP A 87 11.37 -13.33 18.84
CA ASP A 87 10.87 -11.95 18.68
C ASP A 87 9.56 -11.88 17.92
N LYS A 88 9.08 -13.00 17.38
CA LYS A 88 7.86 -13.02 16.55
C LYS A 88 6.63 -12.53 17.33
N PRO A 89 5.76 -11.75 16.70
CA PRO A 89 4.51 -11.33 17.31
C PRO A 89 3.60 -12.52 17.62
N ASP A 90 2.85 -12.43 18.74
CA ASP A 90 1.82 -13.42 19.09
C ASP A 90 0.59 -13.28 18.17
N ARG A 91 0.74 -13.74 16.97
CA ARG A 91 -0.25 -13.67 15.87
C ARG A 91 -0.15 -14.90 14.98
N THR A 92 -1.27 -15.25 14.32
CA THR A 92 -1.27 -16.34 13.34
C THR A 92 -0.40 -15.96 12.13
N ILE A 93 0.59 -16.77 11.86
CA ILE A 93 1.49 -16.65 10.72
C ILE A 93 0.91 -17.51 9.58
N GLN A 94 0.85 -16.99 8.37
CA GLN A 94 0.35 -17.73 7.21
C GLN A 94 1.48 -18.32 6.37
N VAL A 95 2.59 -17.58 6.25
CA VAL A 95 3.80 -18.00 5.54
C VAL A 95 5.02 -17.53 6.34
N LYS A 96 6.08 -18.34 6.40
CA LYS A 96 7.38 -17.98 6.95
C LYS A 96 8.48 -18.31 5.95
N LEU A 97 9.34 -17.35 5.66
CA LEU A 97 10.59 -17.57 4.92
C LEU A 97 11.76 -17.40 5.88
N SER A 98 12.61 -18.42 5.97
CA SER A 98 13.77 -18.45 6.88
C SER A 98 15.06 -18.09 6.15
N PHE A 99 15.95 -17.35 6.82
CA PHE A 99 17.27 -16.90 6.36
C PHE A 99 18.33 -17.24 7.42
N GLY A 100 18.47 -18.50 7.75
CA GLY A 100 19.25 -18.98 8.90
C GLY A 100 18.45 -18.83 10.19
N ASP A 101 18.95 -18.04 11.13
CA ASP A 101 18.31 -17.75 12.44
C ASP A 101 17.31 -16.58 12.40
N GLN A 102 17.16 -15.92 11.27
CA GLN A 102 16.21 -14.85 11.06
C GLN A 102 15.09 -15.28 10.09
N HIS A 103 13.89 -14.77 10.29
CA HIS A 103 12.72 -15.15 9.53
C HIS A 103 11.92 -13.94 9.09
N LEU A 104 11.33 -14.01 7.90
CA LEU A 104 10.30 -13.08 7.46
C LEU A 104 8.94 -13.76 7.63
N PHE A 105 8.17 -13.27 8.58
CA PHE A 105 6.84 -13.76 8.92
C PHE A 105 5.79 -12.94 8.17
N PHE A 106 4.92 -13.60 7.44
CA PHE A 106 3.76 -12.98 6.79
C PHE A 106 2.53 -13.25 7.65
N ILE A 107 1.94 -12.20 8.17
CA ILE A 107 0.93 -12.22 9.22
C ILE A 107 -0.36 -11.61 8.67
N GLY A 108 -1.51 -12.20 9.01
CA GLY A 108 -2.81 -11.65 8.64
C GLY A 108 -3.18 -11.78 7.15
N LEU A 109 -2.49 -12.62 6.36
CA LEU A 109 -2.79 -12.85 4.94
C LEU A 109 -4.10 -13.63 4.71
N ARG A 110 -5.18 -13.28 5.41
CA ARG A 110 -6.49 -13.93 5.21
C ARG A 110 -7.10 -13.58 3.86
N LEU A 111 -6.94 -12.34 3.44
CA LEU A 111 -7.38 -11.82 2.14
C LEU A 111 -6.19 -11.57 1.21
N GLY A 112 -5.00 -11.38 1.78
CA GLY A 112 -3.75 -11.20 1.06
C GLY A 112 -3.13 -12.52 0.60
N TYR A 113 -2.05 -12.39 -0.15
CA TYR A 113 -1.37 -13.53 -0.76
C TYR A 113 0.13 -13.29 -0.96
N LEU A 114 0.86 -14.40 -1.10
CA LEU A 114 2.24 -14.48 -1.56
C LEU A 114 2.29 -15.47 -2.73
N HIS A 115 2.18 -14.99 -3.96
CA HIS A 115 2.10 -15.82 -5.17
C HIS A 115 3.46 -16.01 -5.81
N LEU A 116 3.75 -17.22 -6.23
CA LEU A 116 4.93 -17.55 -7.03
C LEU A 116 4.59 -17.43 -8.51
N LEU A 117 5.23 -16.50 -9.21
CA LEU A 117 4.92 -16.12 -10.58
C LEU A 117 6.20 -16.05 -11.43
N SER A 118 6.06 -16.16 -12.75
CA SER A 118 7.10 -15.73 -13.67
C SER A 118 7.11 -14.20 -13.83
N PRO A 119 8.17 -13.57 -14.33
CA PRO A 119 8.19 -12.14 -14.62
C PRO A 119 7.04 -11.70 -15.54
N GLU A 120 6.73 -12.48 -16.57
CA GLU A 120 5.66 -12.21 -17.53
C GLU A 120 4.28 -12.18 -16.84
N MET A 121 4.03 -13.12 -15.91
CA MET A 121 2.80 -13.15 -15.12
C MET A 121 2.69 -11.94 -14.16
N VAL A 122 3.82 -11.45 -13.63
CA VAL A 122 3.83 -10.22 -12.84
C VAL A 122 3.47 -9.02 -13.72
N ASP A 123 4.00 -8.94 -14.93
CA ASP A 123 3.68 -7.88 -15.88
C ASP A 123 2.20 -7.90 -16.29
N GLU A 124 1.62 -9.10 -16.48
CA GLU A 124 0.18 -9.27 -16.75
C GLU A 124 -0.68 -8.77 -15.57
N GLU A 125 -0.31 -9.12 -14.32
CA GLU A 125 -1.01 -8.63 -13.12
C GLU A 125 -0.97 -7.11 -13.01
N PHE A 126 0.14 -6.49 -13.40
CA PHE A 126 0.31 -5.03 -13.34
C PHE A 126 -0.23 -4.29 -14.56
N GLY A 127 -0.51 -4.99 -15.67
CA GLY A 127 -0.97 -4.39 -16.92
C GLY A 127 -2.28 -3.59 -16.83
N LYS A 128 -3.12 -3.88 -15.82
CA LYS A 128 -4.38 -3.16 -15.55
C LYS A 128 -4.23 -1.97 -14.60
N LEU A 129 -3.05 -1.81 -13.97
CA LEU A 129 -2.84 -0.74 -13.01
C LEU A 129 -2.58 0.60 -13.70
N GLY A 130 -3.25 1.63 -13.24
CA GLY A 130 -3.02 3.02 -13.66
C GLY A 130 -1.61 3.52 -13.28
N PRO A 131 -1.27 4.75 -13.67
CA PRO A 131 0.00 5.39 -13.29
C PRO A 131 0.13 5.51 -11.77
N GLU A 132 1.36 5.51 -11.29
CA GLU A 132 1.65 5.80 -9.89
C GLU A 132 1.78 7.29 -9.65
N PRO A 133 1.09 7.82 -8.63
CA PRO A 133 1.14 9.24 -8.32
C PRO A 133 2.53 9.78 -7.99
N ILE A 134 3.41 8.92 -7.48
CA ILE A 134 4.78 9.33 -7.07
C ILE A 134 5.83 9.13 -8.18
N ASP A 135 5.44 8.61 -9.34
CA ASP A 135 6.34 8.52 -10.48
C ASP A 135 6.74 9.94 -10.95
N PRO A 136 8.03 10.26 -11.05
CA PRO A 136 8.48 11.56 -11.53
C PRO A 136 7.96 11.93 -12.94
N GLN A 137 7.57 10.93 -13.75
CA GLN A 137 6.98 11.13 -15.07
C GLN A 137 5.49 11.43 -15.01
N PHE A 138 4.82 11.17 -13.87
CA PHE A 138 3.40 11.46 -13.68
C PHE A 138 3.19 12.95 -13.34
N THR A 139 3.20 13.78 -14.37
CA THR A 139 3.10 15.24 -14.25
C THR A 139 1.67 15.72 -14.04
N ILE A 140 1.51 17.01 -13.67
CA ILE A 140 0.19 17.66 -13.59
C ILE A 140 -0.57 17.57 -14.92
N VAL A 141 0.11 17.68 -16.07
CA VAL A 141 -0.52 17.55 -17.39
C VAL A 141 -1.09 16.14 -17.59
N ALA A 142 -0.32 15.11 -17.24
CA ALA A 142 -0.79 13.72 -17.28
C ALA A 142 -2.00 13.49 -16.37
N PHE A 143 -1.97 14.09 -15.16
CA PHE A 143 -3.10 14.02 -14.22
C PHE A 143 -4.34 14.72 -14.76
N GLN A 144 -4.22 15.92 -15.34
CA GLN A 144 -5.33 16.65 -15.96
C GLN A 144 -5.95 15.84 -17.11
N GLN A 145 -5.13 15.27 -17.99
CA GLN A 145 -5.60 14.39 -19.07
C GLN A 145 -6.34 13.16 -18.53
N LEU A 146 -5.80 12.55 -17.46
CA LEU A 146 -6.43 11.40 -16.81
C LEU A 146 -7.81 11.75 -16.25
N MET A 147 -8.04 12.96 -15.74
CA MET A 147 -9.30 13.41 -15.14
C MET A 147 -10.31 13.90 -16.17
N GLN A 148 -9.87 14.39 -17.33
CA GLN A 148 -10.66 15.17 -18.30
C GLN A 148 -11.97 14.52 -18.76
N ASN A 149 -12.05 13.19 -18.85
CA ASN A 149 -13.22 12.47 -19.36
C ASN A 149 -13.95 11.64 -18.30
N ARG A 150 -13.69 11.90 -17.02
CA ARG A 150 -14.28 11.13 -15.92
C ARG A 150 -15.46 11.88 -15.30
N LYS A 151 -16.51 11.11 -14.93
CA LYS A 151 -17.77 11.65 -14.42
C LYS A 151 -18.11 11.20 -12.99
N GLY A 152 -17.36 10.24 -12.44
CA GLY A 152 -17.61 9.69 -11.11
C GLY A 152 -17.24 10.65 -9.97
N ALA A 153 -17.59 10.27 -8.76
CA ALA A 153 -17.13 10.96 -7.57
C ALA A 153 -15.61 10.92 -7.47
N ILE A 154 -15.00 12.02 -7.01
CA ILE A 154 -13.54 12.14 -6.95
C ILE A 154 -12.93 11.09 -6.00
N LYS A 155 -13.58 10.81 -4.88
CA LYS A 155 -13.14 9.78 -3.93
C LYS A 155 -12.98 8.42 -4.60
N THR A 156 -14.00 7.97 -5.33
CA THR A 156 -13.99 6.67 -6.01
C THR A 156 -12.94 6.59 -7.11
N THR A 157 -12.69 7.70 -7.77
CA THR A 157 -11.65 7.78 -8.82
C THR A 157 -10.25 7.70 -8.24
N LEU A 158 -9.97 8.38 -7.12
CA LEU A 158 -8.67 8.34 -6.46
C LEU A 158 -8.29 6.93 -5.97
N ILE A 159 -9.27 6.15 -5.50
CA ILE A 159 -9.02 4.78 -4.98
C ILE A 159 -9.07 3.68 -6.04
N ASN A 160 -9.49 4.00 -7.26
CA ASN A 160 -9.53 3.02 -8.35
C ASN A 160 -8.10 2.76 -8.86
N GLN A 161 -7.62 1.55 -8.64
CA GLN A 161 -6.24 1.17 -8.98
C GLN A 161 -5.95 1.15 -10.49
N GLU A 162 -6.97 1.04 -11.34
CA GLU A 162 -6.83 1.17 -12.80
C GLU A 162 -6.70 2.63 -13.23
N VAL A 163 -7.05 3.58 -12.36
CA VAL A 163 -6.94 5.02 -12.61
C VAL A 163 -5.69 5.59 -11.99
N LEU A 164 -5.49 5.34 -10.70
CA LEU A 164 -4.34 5.79 -9.90
C LEU A 164 -3.92 4.64 -8.99
N ALA A 165 -2.76 4.07 -9.28
CA ALA A 165 -2.29 2.92 -8.54
C ALA A 165 -1.63 3.33 -7.21
N GLY A 166 -1.99 2.64 -6.12
CA GLY A 166 -1.35 2.80 -4.82
C GLY A 166 -2.14 3.60 -3.78
N ILE A 167 -3.05 4.50 -4.18
CA ILE A 167 -3.92 5.23 -3.25
C ILE A 167 -5.04 4.31 -2.77
N GLY A 168 -5.34 4.36 -1.47
CA GLY A 168 -6.47 3.66 -0.89
C GLY A 168 -7.38 4.60 -0.09
N ASN A 169 -8.13 4.01 0.84
CA ASN A 169 -9.15 4.77 1.56
C ASN A 169 -8.57 5.83 2.49
N GLY A 170 -7.48 5.51 3.19
CA GLY A 170 -6.84 6.42 4.13
C GLY A 170 -6.28 7.66 3.44
N TYR A 171 -5.34 7.45 2.52
CA TYR A 171 -4.72 8.59 1.84
C TYR A 171 -5.67 9.38 0.96
N SER A 172 -6.72 8.78 0.39
CA SER A 172 -7.69 9.56 -0.40
C SER A 172 -8.54 10.52 0.45
N ASP A 173 -8.87 10.17 1.71
CA ASP A 173 -9.53 11.13 2.63
C ASP A 173 -8.60 12.32 2.93
N GLU A 174 -7.35 12.04 3.22
CA GLU A 174 -6.32 13.04 3.50
C GLU A 174 -6.07 13.99 2.31
N ILE A 175 -5.97 13.42 1.11
CA ILE A 175 -5.77 14.17 -0.13
C ILE A 175 -6.95 15.12 -0.37
N LEU A 176 -8.18 14.63 -0.24
CA LEU A 176 -9.37 15.42 -0.45
C LEU A 176 -9.55 16.51 0.61
N TRP A 177 -9.26 16.21 1.88
CA TRP A 177 -9.25 17.21 2.93
C TRP A 177 -8.20 18.29 2.68
N HIS A 178 -6.97 17.91 2.29
CA HIS A 178 -5.92 18.86 2.00
C HIS A 178 -6.25 19.73 0.77
N ALA A 179 -6.90 19.15 -0.24
CA ALA A 179 -7.37 19.84 -1.44
C ALA A 179 -8.63 20.69 -1.23
N GLU A 180 -9.28 20.59 -0.06
CA GLU A 180 -10.56 21.29 0.24
C GLU A 180 -11.70 20.89 -0.71
N ILE A 181 -11.73 19.62 -1.15
CA ILE A 181 -12.73 19.09 -2.07
C ILE A 181 -13.60 18.07 -1.34
N LEU A 182 -14.92 18.19 -1.45
CA LEU A 182 -15.85 17.18 -0.94
C LEU A 182 -15.65 15.83 -1.64
N PRO A 183 -15.68 14.70 -0.90
CA PRO A 183 -15.33 13.40 -1.47
C PRO A 183 -16.34 12.85 -2.48
N ASP A 184 -17.60 13.29 -2.44
CA ASP A 184 -18.67 12.95 -3.38
C ASP A 184 -18.73 13.86 -4.61
N LYS A 185 -17.97 14.98 -4.60
CA LYS A 185 -17.93 15.91 -5.74
C LYS A 185 -17.55 15.19 -7.02
N LYS A 186 -18.30 15.45 -8.09
CA LYS A 186 -18.04 14.83 -9.39
C LYS A 186 -16.83 15.48 -10.06
N ILE A 187 -16.04 14.68 -10.75
CA ILE A 187 -14.80 15.15 -11.40
C ILE A 187 -15.10 16.23 -12.44
N ASN A 188 -16.17 16.08 -13.22
CA ASN A 188 -16.57 17.05 -14.23
C ASN A 188 -17.09 18.39 -13.67
N ASP A 189 -17.32 18.46 -12.35
CA ASP A 189 -17.71 19.68 -11.66
C ASP A 189 -16.49 20.41 -11.05
N LEU A 190 -15.29 19.85 -11.19
CA LEU A 190 -14.04 20.47 -10.76
C LEU A 190 -13.54 21.45 -11.84
N ASP A 191 -13.22 22.66 -11.43
CA ASP A 191 -12.50 23.61 -12.28
C ASP A 191 -10.99 23.26 -12.37
N ASN A 192 -10.28 23.93 -13.28
CA ASN A 192 -8.85 23.69 -13.49
C ASN A 192 -7.99 24.02 -12.26
N GLN A 193 -8.41 24.97 -11.42
CA GLN A 193 -7.69 25.32 -10.17
C GLN A 193 -7.87 24.20 -9.13
N GLN A 194 -9.08 23.67 -9.02
CA GLN A 194 -9.37 22.54 -8.13
C GLN A 194 -8.61 21.28 -8.56
N VAL A 195 -8.55 20.98 -9.86
CA VAL A 195 -7.76 19.84 -10.39
C VAL A 195 -6.26 20.02 -10.08
N THR A 196 -5.75 21.23 -10.25
CA THR A 196 -4.34 21.53 -9.92
C THR A 196 -4.09 21.41 -8.42
N ARG A 197 -4.98 21.92 -7.58
CA ARG A 197 -4.89 21.81 -6.12
C ARG A 197 -4.96 20.35 -5.68
N LEU A 198 -5.81 19.54 -6.30
CA LEU A 198 -5.92 18.12 -6.03
C LEU A 198 -4.61 17.37 -6.32
N TYR A 199 -4.01 17.64 -7.48
CA TYR A 199 -2.69 17.06 -7.84
C TYR A 199 -1.62 17.43 -6.82
N ASN A 200 -1.50 18.71 -6.48
CA ASN A 200 -0.51 19.18 -5.52
C ASN A 200 -0.73 18.58 -4.12
N SER A 201 -2.00 18.46 -3.71
CA SER A 201 -2.39 17.83 -2.44
C SER A 201 -2.04 16.35 -2.42
N MET A 202 -2.27 15.65 -3.52
CA MET A 202 -1.90 14.24 -3.69
C MET A 202 -0.39 14.04 -3.55
N GLN A 203 0.41 14.86 -4.24
CA GLN A 203 1.87 14.83 -4.12
C GLN A 203 2.32 15.11 -2.69
N PHE A 204 1.81 16.16 -2.06
CA PHE A 204 2.17 16.55 -0.69
C PHE A 204 1.86 15.45 0.33
N ILE A 205 0.64 14.92 0.30
CA ILE A 205 0.18 13.90 1.27
C ILE A 205 0.97 12.59 1.10
N LEU A 206 1.18 12.13 -0.14
CA LEU A 206 1.91 10.89 -0.38
C LEU A 206 3.40 11.05 -0.02
N GLN A 207 4.04 12.17 -0.35
CA GLN A 207 5.43 12.43 0.04
C GLN A 207 5.59 12.52 1.57
N ARG A 208 4.61 13.14 2.27
CA ARG A 208 4.57 13.13 3.73
C ARG A 208 4.43 11.71 4.28
N GLY A 209 3.54 10.89 3.69
CA GLY A 209 3.38 9.48 4.04
C GLY A 209 4.68 8.69 3.88
N LEU A 210 5.35 8.84 2.75
CA LEU A 210 6.65 8.21 2.47
C LEU A 210 7.72 8.62 3.48
N LYS A 211 7.84 9.92 3.76
CA LYS A 211 8.83 10.46 4.70
C LYS A 211 8.61 9.95 6.13
N GLN A 212 7.36 9.74 6.51
CA GLN A 212 6.96 9.32 7.87
C GLN A 212 6.74 7.81 7.99
N GLY A 213 7.02 7.01 6.97
CA GLY A 213 6.94 5.55 7.03
C GLY A 213 5.54 4.97 6.99
N GLY A 214 4.56 5.74 6.49
CA GLY A 214 3.16 5.36 6.44
C GLY A 214 2.45 5.44 7.80
N TYR A 215 1.18 5.03 7.84
CA TYR A 215 0.33 5.12 9.04
C TYR A 215 0.18 3.80 9.80
N MET A 216 0.64 2.68 9.25
CA MET A 216 0.52 1.38 9.92
C MET A 216 1.57 1.23 11.02
N GLU A 217 1.10 1.07 12.26
CA GLU A 217 1.93 1.02 13.45
C GLU A 217 2.67 -0.32 13.66
N ASN A 218 2.37 -1.35 12.85
CA ASN A 218 3.02 -2.66 12.99
C ASN A 218 4.48 -2.58 12.51
N PRO A 219 5.48 -2.66 13.41
CA PRO A 219 6.87 -2.54 13.04
C PRO A 219 7.32 -3.73 12.17
N LEU A 220 8.21 -3.48 11.21
CA LEU A 220 8.77 -4.55 10.40
C LEU A 220 9.74 -5.44 11.18
N TYR A 221 10.43 -4.88 12.16
CA TYR A 221 11.37 -5.62 13.04
C TYR A 221 11.45 -4.96 14.41
N LYS A 222 12.00 -5.67 15.39
CA LYS A 222 12.16 -5.17 16.75
C LYS A 222 13.07 -3.92 16.78
N GLY A 223 12.53 -2.81 17.25
CA GLY A 223 13.23 -1.52 17.25
C GLY A 223 13.11 -0.72 15.94
N ASP A 224 12.22 -1.11 15.05
CA ASP A 224 11.88 -0.32 13.86
C ASP A 224 11.27 1.03 14.27
N GLY A 225 12.01 2.10 14.05
CA GLY A 225 11.56 3.48 14.30
C GLY A 225 11.12 4.22 13.03
N LYS A 226 10.99 3.52 11.90
CA LYS A 226 10.63 4.14 10.62
C LYS A 226 9.18 3.91 10.21
N THR A 227 8.60 2.77 10.60
CA THR A 227 7.22 2.41 10.25
C THR A 227 6.23 3.15 11.16
N GLY A 228 5.11 3.65 10.58
CA GLY A 228 3.94 4.10 11.35
C GLY A 228 4.00 5.53 11.91
N GLY A 229 4.90 6.36 11.42
CA GLY A 229 5.02 7.75 11.90
C GLY A 229 3.99 8.73 11.32
N TYR A 230 3.20 8.32 10.31
CA TYR A 230 2.21 9.20 9.69
C TYR A 230 0.93 9.29 10.52
N GLN A 231 0.59 10.50 10.93
CA GLN A 231 -0.67 10.79 11.63
C GLN A 231 -1.68 11.40 10.66
N PHE A 232 -2.89 10.83 10.64
CA PHE A 232 -3.99 11.31 9.81
C PHE A 232 -4.53 12.66 10.29
N TYR A 233 -4.95 13.48 9.34
CA TYR A 233 -5.68 14.73 9.62
C TYR A 233 -7.18 14.49 9.82
N VAL A 234 -7.79 13.60 9.02
CA VAL A 234 -9.23 13.32 9.06
C VAL A 234 -9.57 11.84 9.07
N HIS A 235 -8.79 10.98 8.39
CA HIS A 235 -9.12 9.56 8.29
C HIS A 235 -9.14 8.89 9.67
N ALA A 236 -10.19 8.10 9.96
CA ALA A 236 -10.43 7.42 11.23
C ALA A 236 -10.53 8.34 12.46
N ARG A 237 -10.87 9.64 12.28
CA ARG A 237 -10.97 10.65 13.35
C ARG A 237 -12.38 11.24 13.47
N GLU A 238 -13.42 10.40 13.29
CA GLU A 238 -14.82 10.81 13.46
C GLU A 238 -15.07 11.48 14.83
N GLY A 239 -15.74 12.63 14.80
CA GLY A 239 -16.08 13.42 15.99
C GLY A 239 -14.93 14.26 16.56
N GLU A 240 -13.70 14.05 16.13
CA GLU A 240 -12.58 14.88 16.54
C GLU A 240 -12.57 16.23 15.80
N GLU A 241 -11.86 17.21 16.37
CA GLU A 241 -11.73 18.53 15.76
C GLU A 241 -10.90 18.48 14.46
N CYS A 242 -11.42 19.10 13.42
CA CYS A 242 -10.68 19.38 12.21
C CYS A 242 -9.47 20.27 12.52
N PRO A 243 -8.23 19.89 12.17
CA PRO A 243 -7.04 20.66 12.51
C PRO A 243 -6.97 22.03 11.81
N ARG A 244 -7.83 22.28 10.80
CA ARG A 244 -7.88 23.57 10.08
C ARG A 244 -8.92 24.53 10.68
N CYS A 245 -10.17 24.08 10.93
CA CYS A 245 -11.28 24.96 11.32
C CYS A 245 -11.94 24.58 12.65
N ARG A 246 -11.51 23.49 13.30
CA ARG A 246 -12.04 22.95 14.56
C ARG A 246 -13.48 22.42 14.51
N ALA A 247 -14.14 22.46 13.35
CA ALA A 247 -15.42 21.77 13.20
C ALA A 247 -15.23 20.27 13.33
N PRO A 248 -16.24 19.50 13.76
CA PRO A 248 -16.12 18.05 13.90
C PRO A 248 -15.90 17.38 12.54
N ILE A 249 -15.02 16.38 12.51
CA ILE A 249 -14.85 15.49 11.38
C ILE A 249 -16.05 14.55 11.34
N VAL A 250 -16.61 14.37 10.15
CA VAL A 250 -17.76 13.50 9.92
C VAL A 250 -17.36 12.26 9.17
N ILE A 251 -18.16 11.20 9.32
CA ILE A 251 -18.06 9.97 8.54
C ILE A 251 -19.33 9.78 7.71
N GLU A 252 -19.17 9.46 6.45
CA GLU A 252 -20.26 9.04 5.56
C GLU A 252 -19.86 7.82 4.73
N GLU A 253 -20.83 7.11 4.23
CA GLU A 253 -20.59 6.01 3.25
C GLU A 253 -20.73 6.54 1.84
N ILE A 254 -19.60 6.57 1.12
CA ILE A 254 -19.56 6.97 -0.29
C ILE A 254 -19.14 5.74 -1.12
N SER A 255 -20.04 5.26 -1.96
CA SER A 255 -19.82 4.06 -2.79
C SER A 255 -19.31 2.85 -1.99
N SER A 256 -19.99 2.54 -0.90
CA SER A 256 -19.66 1.43 0.05
C SER A 256 -18.29 1.57 0.71
N ARG A 257 -17.79 2.80 0.86
CA ARG A 257 -16.55 3.11 1.57
C ARG A 257 -16.81 4.12 2.67
N LYS A 258 -16.43 3.77 3.91
CA LYS A 258 -16.36 4.75 5.01
C LYS A 258 -15.40 5.86 4.60
N THR A 259 -15.88 7.09 4.61
CA THR A 259 -15.14 8.27 4.15
C THR A 259 -15.19 9.32 5.24
N TYR A 260 -14.04 9.85 5.61
CA TYR A 260 -13.88 10.84 6.67
C TYR A 260 -13.52 12.19 6.07
N PHE A 261 -14.24 13.24 6.45
CA PHE A 261 -14.02 14.56 5.89
C PHE A 261 -14.54 15.67 6.81
N CYS A 262 -14.20 16.92 6.53
CA CYS A 262 -14.71 18.11 7.23
C CYS A 262 -15.66 18.88 6.34
N GLN A 263 -16.95 18.88 6.68
CA GLN A 263 -17.99 19.60 5.90
C GLN A 263 -17.78 21.12 5.86
N SER A 264 -17.05 21.70 6.82
CA SER A 264 -16.79 23.13 6.87
C SER A 264 -15.62 23.59 6.01
N CYS A 265 -14.64 22.69 5.74
CA CYS A 265 -13.44 23.02 4.99
C CYS A 265 -13.45 22.53 3.54
N GLN A 266 -14.30 21.54 3.23
CA GLN A 266 -14.35 20.90 1.91
C GLN A 266 -15.65 21.32 1.21
N HIS A 267 -15.58 21.63 -0.09
CA HIS A 267 -16.68 22.16 -0.91
C HIS A 267 -16.53 21.81 -2.41
#